data_64be70df7a5f443fea462a4ed6857124
#
_entry.id   64be70df7a5f443fea462a4ed6857124
#
_cell.length_a   1.000
_cell.length_b   1.000
_cell.length_c   1.000
_cell.angle_alpha   90.00
_cell.angle_beta   90.00
_cell.angle_gamma   90.00
#
_symmetry.space_group_name_H-M   'P 1'
#
loop_
_entity.id
_entity.type
_entity.pdbx_description
1 polymer ?
#
loop_
_entity_poly.entity_id
_entity_poly.type
_entity_poly.pdbx_seq_one_letter_code
_entity_poly.pdbx_strand_id
1 'polypeptide(L)'
;PALDKYYPTSVLVTAFDIIFFWVARMIMMGLKFMGDVPFRDVYIHALIRDEHGAKMSKSRGNVIDPIVMMDQYGTDALRFTLAMLAAQGRDIILSEKRIEGYRTFCNKIWNATRFIMMNLGEGFTAREPVPAELEVFDRWILHRLNEAIREVQRGFEEYKFNDAAHAVYSFWWHEFCDWYIELTKQRLYDKEGGSQKSSD
;
A
#
# COMPACT_ATOMS: atom_id res chain seq x y z
N PRO A 1 27.93 -19.27 11.38
CA PRO A 1 27.71 -18.85 9.99
C PRO A 1 26.27 -18.42 9.72
N ALA A 2 25.30 -19.36 9.47
CA ALA A 2 23.91 -18.97 9.22
C ALA A 2 23.20 -18.49 10.51
N LEU A 3 23.44 -19.18 11.61
CA LEU A 3 22.89 -18.84 12.92
C LEU A 3 23.36 -17.45 13.37
N ASP A 4 24.65 -17.16 13.26
CA ASP A 4 25.22 -15.86 13.68
C ASP A 4 24.68 -14.69 12.84
N LYS A 5 24.24 -14.99 11.60
CA LYS A 5 23.69 -13.98 10.71
C LYS A 5 22.20 -13.74 10.91
N TYR A 6 21.43 -14.80 11.22
CA TYR A 6 19.96 -14.74 11.17
C TYR A 6 19.28 -14.90 12.53
N TYR A 7 20.04 -15.13 13.61
CA TYR A 7 19.52 -15.21 14.95
C TYR A 7 20.10 -14.08 15.82
N PRO A 8 19.27 -13.32 16.54
CA PRO A 8 17.79 -13.31 16.51
C PRO A 8 17.23 -12.68 15.22
N THR A 9 16.00 -13.06 14.85
CA THR A 9 15.29 -12.38 13.76
C THR A 9 14.71 -11.05 14.22
N SER A 10 14.39 -10.14 13.29
CA SER A 10 13.85 -8.82 13.64
C SER A 10 12.40 -8.92 14.12
N VAL A 11 11.53 -9.53 13.31
CA VAL A 11 10.09 -9.57 13.54
C VAL A 11 9.55 -10.99 13.35
N LEU A 12 8.71 -11.43 14.28
CA LEU A 12 7.83 -12.58 14.11
C LEU A 12 6.41 -12.09 13.79
N VAL A 13 5.83 -12.58 12.69
CA VAL A 13 4.43 -12.31 12.33
C VAL A 13 3.58 -13.52 12.75
N THR A 14 2.52 -13.29 13.53
CA THR A 14 1.69 -14.36 14.08
C THR A 14 0.25 -13.90 14.29
N ALA A 15 -0.66 -14.87 14.47
CA ALA A 15 -2.00 -14.62 14.95
C ALA A 15 -2.07 -14.76 16.49
N PHE A 16 -3.04 -14.12 17.11
CA PHE A 16 -3.16 -14.11 18.59
C PHE A 16 -3.47 -15.50 19.18
N ASP A 17 -4.17 -16.36 18.45
CA ASP A 17 -4.64 -17.66 18.91
C ASP A 17 -3.51 -18.69 19.07
N ILE A 18 -2.35 -18.45 18.47
CA ILE A 18 -1.19 -19.36 18.58
C ILE A 18 -0.02 -18.77 19.42
N ILE A 19 -0.23 -17.63 20.08
CA ILE A 19 0.82 -17.01 20.91
C ILE A 19 1.31 -17.97 21.99
N PHE A 20 0.39 -18.59 22.73
CA PHE A 20 0.74 -19.39 23.89
C PHE A 20 1.51 -20.67 23.51
N PHE A 21 1.03 -21.42 22.53
CA PHE A 21 1.63 -22.72 22.24
C PHE A 21 2.58 -22.73 21.05
N TRP A 22 2.79 -21.60 20.39
CA TRP A 22 3.78 -21.47 19.32
C TRP A 22 4.82 -20.40 19.64
N VAL A 23 4.42 -19.14 19.84
CA VAL A 23 5.35 -18.03 20.10
C VAL A 23 6.08 -18.23 21.45
N ALA A 24 5.35 -18.53 22.52
CA ALA A 24 5.95 -18.76 23.83
C ALA A 24 6.94 -19.92 23.83
N ARG A 25 6.65 -20.99 23.08
CA ARG A 25 7.60 -22.12 22.93
C ARG A 25 8.89 -21.69 22.22
N MET A 26 8.80 -20.89 21.17
CA MET A 26 9.99 -20.37 20.48
C MET A 26 10.84 -19.52 21.41
N ILE A 27 10.21 -18.63 22.21
CA ILE A 27 10.92 -17.81 23.19
C ILE A 27 11.60 -18.68 24.25
N MET A 28 10.90 -19.65 24.83
CA MET A 28 11.46 -20.57 25.82
C MET A 28 12.65 -21.37 25.29
N MET A 29 12.54 -21.88 24.06
CA MET A 29 13.61 -22.67 23.43
C MET A 29 14.79 -21.77 23.05
N GLY A 30 14.55 -20.58 22.54
CA GLY A 30 15.58 -19.59 22.23
C GLY A 30 16.40 -19.22 23.47
N LEU A 31 15.74 -18.83 24.56
CA LEU A 31 16.39 -18.52 25.82
C LEU A 31 17.15 -19.71 26.40
N LYS A 32 16.60 -20.93 26.31
CA LYS A 32 17.23 -22.13 26.85
C LYS A 32 18.48 -22.56 26.09
N PHE A 33 18.43 -22.55 24.74
CA PHE A 33 19.48 -23.14 23.92
C PHE A 33 20.45 -22.11 23.33
N MET A 34 19.96 -20.86 23.11
CA MET A 34 20.75 -19.79 22.49
C MET A 34 21.15 -18.68 23.46
N GLY A 35 20.53 -18.61 24.64
CA GLY A 35 20.80 -17.58 25.64
C GLY A 35 20.25 -16.20 25.28
N ASP A 36 19.50 -16.06 24.18
CA ASP A 36 18.88 -14.80 23.73
C ASP A 36 17.49 -15.08 23.14
N VAL A 37 16.69 -14.02 23.04
CA VAL A 37 15.35 -14.08 22.43
C VAL A 37 15.44 -14.39 20.94
N PRO A 38 14.50 -15.17 20.37
CA PRO A 38 14.56 -15.54 18.97
C PRO A 38 14.16 -14.43 18.01
N PHE A 39 13.46 -13.39 18.47
CA PHE A 39 13.01 -12.24 17.69
C PHE A 39 12.82 -11.04 18.61
N ARG A 40 12.92 -9.83 18.04
CA ARG A 40 12.83 -8.57 18.79
C ARG A 40 11.39 -8.09 18.91
N ASP A 41 10.64 -8.16 17.81
CA ASP A 41 9.24 -7.72 17.74
C ASP A 41 8.32 -8.91 17.44
N VAL A 42 7.08 -8.82 17.94
CA VAL A 42 6.00 -9.76 17.60
C VAL A 42 4.85 -8.96 17.00
N TYR A 43 4.67 -9.07 15.69
CA TYR A 43 3.52 -8.49 15.02
C TYR A 43 2.34 -9.46 15.03
N ILE A 44 1.28 -9.08 15.75
CA ILE A 44 0.07 -9.88 15.86
C ILE A 44 -0.93 -9.39 14.83
N HIS A 45 -1.07 -10.17 13.73
CA HIS A 45 -1.96 -9.82 12.64
C HIS A 45 -3.42 -10.17 12.95
N ALA A 46 -4.34 -9.46 12.27
CA ALA A 46 -5.77 -9.73 12.32
C ALA A 46 -6.10 -11.10 11.66
N LEU A 47 -7.17 -11.73 12.13
CA LEU A 47 -7.75 -12.91 11.47
C LEU A 47 -8.74 -12.47 10.39
N ILE A 48 -8.79 -13.25 9.30
CA ILE A 48 -9.73 -13.02 8.22
C ILE A 48 -11.03 -13.75 8.50
N ARG A 49 -12.15 -13.03 8.37
CA ARG A 49 -13.53 -13.55 8.48
C ARG A 49 -14.26 -13.35 7.16
N ASP A 50 -15.32 -14.11 6.96
CA ASP A 50 -16.20 -13.92 5.81
C ASP A 50 -16.97 -12.58 5.88
N GLU A 51 -17.75 -12.29 4.86
CA GLU A 51 -18.53 -11.05 4.76
C GLU A 51 -19.58 -10.86 5.86
N HIS A 52 -19.95 -11.93 6.54
CA HIS A 52 -20.88 -11.92 7.68
C HIS A 52 -20.15 -11.89 9.04
N GLY A 53 -18.83 -11.82 9.04
CA GLY A 53 -18.00 -11.83 10.25
C GLY A 53 -17.81 -13.22 10.87
N ALA A 54 -18.22 -14.30 10.19
CA ALA A 54 -18.03 -15.66 10.68
C ALA A 54 -16.61 -16.16 10.38
N LYS A 55 -16.10 -17.04 11.27
CA LYS A 55 -14.81 -17.71 11.04
C LYS A 55 -14.89 -18.57 9.78
N MET A 56 -13.94 -18.40 8.88
CA MET A 56 -13.82 -19.22 7.68
C MET A 56 -13.40 -20.65 8.02
N SER A 57 -14.06 -21.64 7.43
CA SER A 57 -13.67 -23.04 7.53
C SER A 57 -14.10 -23.82 6.29
N LYS A 58 -13.29 -24.82 5.90
CA LYS A 58 -13.61 -25.69 4.77
C LYS A 58 -14.94 -26.43 4.95
N SER A 59 -15.26 -26.82 6.18
CA SER A 59 -16.51 -27.52 6.51
C SER A 59 -17.76 -26.65 6.34
N ARG A 60 -17.63 -25.33 6.43
CA ARG A 60 -18.72 -24.36 6.21
C ARG A 60 -18.83 -23.89 4.76
N GLY A 61 -17.84 -24.17 3.93
CA GLY A 61 -17.81 -23.73 2.54
C GLY A 61 -17.67 -22.21 2.35
N ASN A 62 -17.30 -21.48 3.39
CA ASN A 62 -17.15 -20.00 3.37
C ASN A 62 -15.69 -19.53 3.27
N VAL A 63 -14.79 -20.40 2.80
CA VAL A 63 -13.38 -20.06 2.63
C VAL A 63 -13.21 -19.30 1.32
N ILE A 64 -12.64 -18.14 1.39
CA ILE A 64 -12.18 -17.37 0.22
C ILE A 64 -10.77 -17.86 -0.13
N ASP A 65 -10.62 -18.49 -1.31
CA ASP A 65 -9.33 -18.93 -1.79
C ASP A 65 -8.56 -17.70 -2.34
N PRO A 66 -7.39 -17.37 -1.75
CA PRO A 66 -6.63 -16.21 -2.20
C PRO A 66 -6.12 -16.35 -3.64
N ILE A 67 -5.83 -17.56 -4.12
CA ILE A 67 -5.38 -17.78 -5.50
C ILE A 67 -6.50 -17.44 -6.49
N VAL A 68 -7.72 -17.92 -6.22
CA VAL A 68 -8.89 -17.57 -7.05
C VAL A 68 -9.12 -16.06 -7.07
N MET A 69 -8.97 -15.39 -5.92
CA MET A 69 -9.11 -13.93 -5.86
C MET A 69 -8.00 -13.20 -6.62
N MET A 70 -6.77 -13.69 -6.57
CA MET A 70 -5.67 -13.12 -7.34
C MET A 70 -5.87 -13.30 -8.86
N ASP A 71 -6.36 -14.43 -9.29
CA ASP A 71 -6.64 -14.69 -10.71
C ASP A 71 -7.80 -13.81 -11.23
N GLN A 72 -8.82 -13.60 -10.42
CA GLN A 72 -10.01 -12.85 -10.79
C GLN A 72 -9.83 -11.32 -10.70
N TYR A 73 -9.20 -10.83 -9.63
CA TYR A 73 -9.11 -9.40 -9.32
C TYR A 73 -7.70 -8.82 -9.45
N GLY A 74 -6.69 -9.65 -9.53
CA GLY A 74 -5.28 -9.29 -9.54
C GLY A 74 -4.64 -9.36 -8.15
N THR A 75 -3.38 -9.73 -8.11
CA THR A 75 -2.59 -9.88 -6.88
C THR A 75 -2.50 -8.58 -6.09
N ASP A 76 -2.29 -7.45 -6.76
CA ASP A 76 -2.16 -6.14 -6.10
C ASP A 76 -3.46 -5.72 -5.42
N ALA A 77 -4.62 -5.97 -6.05
CA ALA A 77 -5.92 -5.68 -5.47
C ALA A 77 -6.15 -6.45 -4.16
N LEU A 78 -5.86 -7.75 -4.14
CA LEU A 78 -5.98 -8.55 -2.92
C LEU A 78 -5.02 -8.07 -1.84
N ARG A 79 -3.74 -7.88 -2.16
CA ARG A 79 -2.73 -7.44 -1.20
C ARG A 79 -3.04 -6.07 -0.62
N PHE A 80 -3.44 -5.13 -1.47
CA PHE A 80 -3.81 -3.79 -1.02
C PHE A 80 -5.07 -3.83 -0.15
N THR A 81 -6.06 -4.67 -0.49
CA THR A 81 -7.25 -4.90 0.35
C THR A 81 -6.85 -5.36 1.75
N LEU A 82 -5.98 -6.35 1.83
CA LEU A 82 -5.52 -6.88 3.13
C LEU A 82 -4.78 -5.81 3.93
N ALA A 83 -3.89 -5.04 3.29
CA ALA A 83 -3.18 -3.94 3.95
C ALA A 83 -4.15 -2.87 4.48
N MET A 84 -5.10 -2.43 3.68
CA MET A 84 -6.10 -1.43 4.05
C MET A 84 -7.00 -1.87 5.22
N LEU A 85 -7.26 -3.17 5.34
CA LEU A 85 -8.13 -3.73 6.37
C LEU A 85 -7.37 -4.21 7.61
N ALA A 86 -6.04 -4.24 7.59
CA ALA A 86 -5.18 -4.76 8.65
C ALA A 86 -5.07 -3.79 9.86
N ALA A 87 -6.20 -3.29 10.36
CA ALA A 87 -6.20 -2.49 11.59
C ALA A 87 -5.87 -3.37 12.80
N GLN A 88 -4.97 -2.92 13.64
CA GLN A 88 -4.56 -3.66 14.84
C GLN A 88 -5.75 -3.92 15.78
N GLY A 89 -5.82 -5.13 16.32
CA GLY A 89 -6.85 -5.52 17.29
C GLY A 89 -8.26 -5.75 16.72
N ARG A 90 -8.41 -5.80 15.39
CA ARG A 90 -9.71 -6.07 14.74
C ARG A 90 -9.56 -7.15 13.68
N ASP A 91 -10.52 -8.07 13.62
CA ASP A 91 -10.60 -9.04 12.55
C ASP A 91 -10.95 -8.37 11.21
N ILE A 92 -10.41 -8.93 10.14
CA ILE A 92 -10.66 -8.45 8.78
C ILE A 92 -11.92 -9.12 8.24
N ILE A 93 -12.97 -8.35 8.00
CA ILE A 93 -14.14 -8.81 7.26
C ILE A 93 -13.83 -8.66 5.77
N LEU A 94 -13.53 -9.78 5.11
CA LEU A 94 -13.18 -9.82 3.70
C LEU A 94 -14.40 -10.16 2.85
N SER A 95 -14.64 -9.36 1.80
CA SER A 95 -15.63 -9.64 0.76
C SER A 95 -15.03 -9.38 -0.62
N GLU A 96 -15.54 -10.10 -1.62
CA GLU A 96 -15.12 -9.91 -3.03
C GLU A 96 -15.34 -8.47 -3.49
N LYS A 97 -16.44 -7.83 -3.09
CA LYS A 97 -16.75 -6.43 -3.41
C LYS A 97 -15.67 -5.45 -2.94
N ARG A 98 -15.03 -5.72 -1.79
CA ARG A 98 -13.92 -4.89 -1.30
C ARG A 98 -12.67 -5.05 -2.16
N ILE A 99 -12.36 -6.29 -2.57
CA ILE A 99 -11.23 -6.59 -3.45
C ILE A 99 -11.44 -5.90 -4.81
N GLU A 100 -12.64 -5.99 -5.37
CA GLU A 100 -13.03 -5.32 -6.62
C GLU A 100 -12.86 -3.79 -6.52
N GLY A 101 -13.27 -3.20 -5.40
CA GLY A 101 -13.09 -1.77 -5.13
C GLY A 101 -11.62 -1.33 -5.20
N TYR A 102 -10.72 -2.11 -4.61
CA TYR A 102 -9.29 -1.80 -4.64
C TYR A 102 -8.61 -2.18 -5.97
N ARG A 103 -9.17 -3.12 -6.74
CA ARG A 103 -8.78 -3.30 -8.15
C ARG A 103 -9.01 -2.02 -8.95
N THR A 104 -10.12 -1.34 -8.73
CA THR A 104 -10.40 -0.05 -9.36
C THR A 104 -9.34 1.00 -9.00
N PHE A 105 -8.86 1.01 -7.76
CA PHE A 105 -7.76 1.86 -7.34
C PHE A 105 -6.45 1.53 -8.07
N CYS A 106 -6.07 0.26 -8.17
CA CYS A 106 -4.89 -0.17 -8.93
C CYS A 106 -4.99 0.26 -10.40
N ASN A 107 -6.16 0.10 -11.02
CA ASN A 107 -6.42 0.57 -12.39
C ASN A 107 -6.32 2.10 -12.51
N LYS A 108 -6.76 2.85 -11.50
CA LYS A 108 -6.63 4.32 -11.49
C LYS A 108 -5.15 4.75 -11.46
N ILE A 109 -4.31 4.04 -10.68
CA ILE A 109 -2.85 4.28 -10.69
C ILE A 109 -2.29 4.07 -12.10
N TRP A 110 -2.59 2.94 -12.70
CA TRP A 110 -2.15 2.60 -14.05
C TRP A 110 -2.56 3.65 -15.10
N ASN A 111 -3.85 4.01 -15.11
CA ASN A 111 -4.39 4.96 -16.06
C ASN A 111 -3.83 6.38 -15.87
N ALA A 112 -3.66 6.83 -14.64
CA ALA A 112 -3.04 8.13 -14.35
C ALA A 112 -1.58 8.16 -14.80
N THR A 113 -0.81 7.10 -14.52
CA THR A 113 0.58 6.96 -14.96
C THR A 113 0.66 6.93 -16.48
N ARG A 114 -0.21 6.17 -17.14
CA ARG A 114 -0.30 6.14 -18.61
C ARG A 114 -0.60 7.53 -19.20
N PHE A 115 -1.54 8.27 -18.61
CA PHE A 115 -1.84 9.62 -19.03
C PHE A 115 -0.61 10.54 -18.92
N ILE A 116 0.13 10.47 -17.81
CA ILE A 116 1.37 11.23 -17.64
C ILE A 116 2.38 10.86 -18.71
N MET A 117 2.64 9.57 -18.91
CA MET A 117 3.62 9.09 -19.91
C MET A 117 3.28 9.52 -21.33
N MET A 118 2.00 9.57 -21.69
CA MET A 118 1.57 10.04 -23.02
C MET A 118 1.79 11.56 -23.24
N ASN A 119 1.88 12.33 -22.15
CA ASN A 119 2.11 13.78 -22.19
C ASN A 119 3.58 14.17 -21.97
N LEU A 120 4.47 13.21 -21.76
CA LEU A 120 5.91 13.44 -21.74
C LEU A 120 6.43 13.44 -23.18
N GLY A 121 7.12 14.52 -23.57
CA GLY A 121 7.71 14.65 -24.90
C GLY A 121 8.85 13.64 -25.14
N GLU A 122 9.17 13.41 -26.41
CA GLU A 122 10.34 12.61 -26.79
C GLU A 122 11.62 13.25 -26.20
N GLY A 123 12.44 12.43 -25.54
CA GLY A 123 13.66 12.90 -24.88
C GLY A 123 13.46 13.51 -23.49
N PHE A 124 12.27 13.36 -22.88
CA PHE A 124 12.06 13.83 -21.50
C PHE A 124 13.08 13.21 -20.54
N THR A 125 13.76 14.06 -19.78
CA THR A 125 14.65 13.66 -18.69
C THR A 125 14.13 14.22 -17.38
N ALA A 126 13.91 13.32 -16.41
CA ALA A 126 13.49 13.74 -15.08
C ALA A 126 14.59 14.61 -14.42
N ARG A 127 14.20 15.72 -13.84
CA ARG A 127 15.07 16.60 -13.06
C ARG A 127 14.41 16.99 -11.74
N GLU A 128 15.21 17.40 -10.79
CA GLU A 128 14.69 17.99 -9.55
C GLU A 128 13.88 19.25 -9.88
N PRO A 129 12.72 19.42 -9.21
CA PRO A 129 11.91 20.62 -9.37
C PRO A 129 12.68 21.88 -8.96
N VAL A 130 12.66 22.91 -9.81
CA VAL A 130 13.26 24.21 -9.49
C VAL A 130 12.21 25.07 -8.76
N PRO A 131 12.41 25.47 -7.49
CA PRO A 131 11.38 26.15 -6.69
C PRO A 131 10.81 27.44 -7.33
N ALA A 132 11.63 28.18 -8.10
CA ALA A 132 11.21 29.39 -8.79
C ALA A 132 10.28 29.13 -9.99
N GLU A 133 10.30 27.93 -10.54
CA GLU A 133 9.46 27.53 -11.68
C GLU A 133 8.11 26.92 -11.24
N LEU A 134 7.95 26.64 -9.93
CA LEU A 134 6.77 26.01 -9.40
C LEU A 134 5.60 26.99 -9.20
N GLU A 135 4.46 26.67 -9.78
CA GLU A 135 3.22 27.36 -9.49
C GLU A 135 2.62 26.95 -8.12
N VAL A 136 1.56 27.59 -7.72
CA VAL A 136 0.90 27.33 -6.43
C VAL A 136 0.47 25.87 -6.30
N PHE A 137 -0.10 25.29 -7.36
CA PHE A 137 -0.57 23.90 -7.36
C PHE A 137 0.58 22.89 -7.33
N ASP A 138 1.72 23.22 -7.96
CA ASP A 138 2.90 22.37 -7.93
C ASP A 138 3.49 22.30 -6.52
N ARG A 139 3.58 23.45 -5.85
CA ARG A 139 4.02 23.53 -4.45
C ARG A 139 3.06 22.83 -3.50
N TRP A 140 1.76 22.97 -3.74
CA TRP A 140 0.74 22.29 -2.96
C TRP A 140 0.87 20.78 -3.07
N ILE A 141 0.94 20.21 -4.29
CA ILE A 141 1.00 18.74 -4.44
C ILE A 141 2.30 18.16 -3.91
N LEU A 142 3.43 18.87 -4.05
CA LEU A 142 4.70 18.44 -3.47
C LEU A 142 4.68 18.45 -1.94
N HIS A 143 4.02 19.44 -1.33
CA HIS A 143 3.80 19.47 0.11
C HIS A 143 2.97 18.27 0.56
N ARG A 144 1.85 18.01 -0.12
CA ARG A 144 0.97 16.86 0.17
C ARG A 144 1.67 15.52 -0.02
N LEU A 145 2.48 15.39 -1.08
CA LEU A 145 3.32 14.21 -1.29
C LEU A 145 4.28 13.96 -0.11
N ASN A 146 4.96 15.01 0.36
CA ASN A 146 5.86 14.88 1.50
C ASN A 146 5.13 14.50 2.80
N GLU A 147 3.89 14.97 3.00
CA GLU A 147 3.07 14.53 4.13
C GLU A 147 2.69 13.06 4.01
N ALA A 148 2.22 12.63 2.83
CA ALA A 148 1.91 11.23 2.57
C ALA A 148 3.13 10.32 2.79
N ILE A 149 4.32 10.73 2.34
CA ILE A 149 5.57 9.97 2.58
C ILE A 149 5.83 9.82 4.09
N ARG A 150 5.72 10.90 4.87
CA ARG A 150 5.91 10.85 6.34
C ARG A 150 4.90 9.93 7.02
N GLU A 151 3.64 9.97 6.59
CA GLU A 151 2.60 9.09 7.15
C GLU A 151 2.86 7.63 6.81
N VAL A 152 3.28 7.34 5.57
CA VAL A 152 3.67 5.98 5.16
C VAL A 152 4.85 5.48 5.98
N GLN A 153 5.92 6.27 6.12
CA GLN A 153 7.08 5.89 6.91
C GLN A 153 6.70 5.59 8.36
N ARG A 154 5.95 6.48 8.99
CA ARG A 154 5.43 6.26 10.35
C ARG A 154 4.57 5.00 10.45
N GLY A 155 3.69 4.78 9.46
CA GLY A 155 2.85 3.58 9.41
C GLY A 155 3.66 2.29 9.35
N PHE A 156 4.77 2.27 8.61
CA PHE A 156 5.68 1.13 8.58
C PHE A 156 6.48 0.96 9.88
N GLU A 157 7.00 2.05 10.44
CA GLU A 157 7.76 2.02 11.71
C GLU A 157 6.91 1.54 12.89
N GLU A 158 5.62 1.90 12.90
CA GLU A 158 4.66 1.52 13.95
C GLU A 158 3.88 0.23 13.63
N TYR A 159 4.18 -0.46 12.54
CA TYR A 159 3.42 -1.64 12.05
C TYR A 159 1.93 -1.36 11.80
N LYS A 160 1.57 -0.12 11.48
CA LYS A 160 0.21 0.32 11.11
C LYS A 160 0.04 0.36 9.61
N PHE A 161 0.04 -0.82 8.99
CA PHE A 161 0.00 -0.94 7.53
C PHE A 161 -1.27 -0.37 6.91
N ASN A 162 -2.40 -0.40 7.63
CA ASN A 162 -3.65 0.25 7.22
C ASN A 162 -3.49 1.77 7.09
N ASP A 163 -2.77 2.43 8.01
CA ASP A 163 -2.54 3.87 7.96
C ASP A 163 -1.64 4.24 6.77
N ALA A 164 -0.56 3.45 6.55
CA ALA A 164 0.31 3.63 5.39
C ALA A 164 -0.46 3.45 4.06
N ALA A 165 -1.27 2.40 3.95
CA ALA A 165 -2.08 2.16 2.76
C ALA A 165 -3.14 3.27 2.54
N HIS A 166 -3.73 3.76 3.63
CA HIS A 166 -4.72 4.85 3.57
C HIS A 166 -4.09 6.18 3.14
N ALA A 167 -2.90 6.50 3.62
CA ALA A 167 -2.16 7.69 3.20
C ALA A 167 -1.87 7.68 1.69
N VAL A 168 -1.40 6.55 1.15
CA VAL A 168 -1.17 6.39 -0.29
C VAL A 168 -2.47 6.52 -1.08
N TYR A 169 -3.54 5.85 -0.62
CA TYR A 169 -4.84 5.90 -1.29
C TYR A 169 -5.39 7.34 -1.35
N SER A 170 -5.41 8.03 -0.21
CA SER A 170 -5.95 9.39 -0.10
C SER A 170 -5.17 10.38 -0.97
N PHE A 171 -3.83 10.36 -0.87
CA PHE A 171 -3.00 11.22 -1.69
C PHE A 171 -3.20 10.96 -3.19
N TRP A 172 -3.08 9.68 -3.62
CA TRP A 172 -3.13 9.36 -5.04
C TRP A 172 -4.49 9.61 -5.65
N TRP A 173 -5.55 9.15 -4.97
CA TRP A 173 -6.90 9.28 -5.52
C TRP A 173 -7.41 10.69 -5.43
N HIS A 174 -7.49 11.24 -4.21
CA HIS A 174 -8.24 12.47 -3.96
C HIS A 174 -7.45 13.75 -4.22
N GLU A 175 -6.11 13.71 -4.13
CA GLU A 175 -5.31 14.91 -4.30
C GLU A 175 -4.62 14.92 -5.66
N PHE A 176 -3.87 13.87 -6.00
CA PHE A 176 -3.12 13.81 -7.24
C PHE A 176 -4.03 13.62 -8.46
N CYS A 177 -4.91 12.59 -8.46
CA CYS A 177 -5.75 12.32 -9.62
C CYS A 177 -6.94 13.29 -9.74
N ASP A 178 -7.69 13.52 -8.64
CA ASP A 178 -8.93 14.29 -8.72
C ASP A 178 -8.67 15.80 -8.85
N TRP A 179 -7.49 16.29 -8.39
CA TRP A 179 -7.17 17.72 -8.45
C TRP A 179 -5.93 18.02 -9.30
N TYR A 180 -4.76 17.52 -8.94
CA TYR A 180 -3.52 17.97 -9.58
C TYR A 180 -3.48 17.65 -11.08
N ILE A 181 -3.82 16.41 -11.47
CA ILE A 181 -3.89 16.04 -12.89
C ILE A 181 -4.87 16.95 -13.64
N GLU A 182 -6.05 17.19 -13.09
CA GLU A 182 -7.06 18.04 -13.75
C GLU A 182 -6.57 19.49 -13.91
N LEU A 183 -5.96 20.04 -12.87
CA LEU A 183 -5.40 21.41 -12.91
C LEU A 183 -4.23 21.55 -13.92
N THR A 184 -3.46 20.47 -14.12
CA THR A 184 -2.33 20.51 -15.09
C THR A 184 -2.76 20.31 -16.53
N LYS A 185 -3.96 19.80 -16.81
CA LYS A 185 -4.46 19.58 -18.17
C LYS A 185 -4.43 20.84 -19.02
N GLN A 186 -4.81 21.98 -18.48
CA GLN A 186 -4.80 23.23 -19.20
C GLN A 186 -3.39 23.56 -19.70
N ARG A 187 -2.36 23.44 -18.85
CA ARG A 187 -0.95 23.66 -19.23
C ARG A 187 -0.44 22.66 -20.27
N LEU A 188 -0.91 21.41 -20.22
CA LEU A 188 -0.53 20.36 -21.17
C LEU A 188 -1.12 20.62 -22.55
N TYR A 189 -2.39 21.01 -22.61
CA TYR A 189 -3.09 21.27 -23.89
C TYR A 189 -2.73 22.62 -24.52
N ASP A 190 -2.43 23.64 -23.71
CA ASP A 190 -2.00 24.96 -24.25
C ASP A 190 -0.65 24.85 -24.98
N LYS A 191 0.23 23.90 -24.61
CA LYS A 191 1.49 23.65 -25.35
C LYS A 191 1.26 23.06 -26.74
N GLU A 192 0.18 22.32 -26.96
CA GLU A 192 -0.20 21.81 -28.30
C GLU A 192 -0.85 22.91 -29.18
N GLY A 193 -1.56 23.87 -28.58
CA GLY A 193 -2.20 24.99 -29.28
C GLY A 193 -1.23 26.10 -29.72
N GLY A 194 -0.10 26.25 -29.01
CA GLY A 194 0.92 27.28 -29.32
C GLY A 194 1.73 27.01 -30.59
N SER A 195 1.72 25.76 -31.09
CA SER A 195 2.43 25.37 -32.32
C SER A 195 1.65 25.64 -33.61
N GLN A 196 0.35 25.95 -33.53
CA GLN A 196 -0.48 26.19 -34.72
C GLN A 196 -0.73 27.66 -35.06
N LYS A 197 -0.22 28.62 -34.27
CA LYS A 197 -0.42 30.07 -34.52
C LYS A 197 0.77 30.79 -35.12
N SER A 198 1.77 30.11 -35.61
CA SER A 198 2.93 30.73 -36.28
C SER A 198 3.13 30.31 -37.75
N SER A 199 2.07 30.01 -38.46
CA SER A 199 2.09 29.82 -39.92
C SER A 199 0.81 30.36 -40.54
N ASP A 200 0.69 31.73 -40.56
CA ASP A 200 -0.04 32.51 -41.53
C ASP A 200 0.68 33.86 -41.74
#